data_c372621faedfc5b677c1a3e75bff7f3c
#
_entry.id   c372621faedfc5b677c1a3e75bff7f3c
#
_cell.length_a   1.000
_cell.length_b   1.000
_cell.length_c   1.000
_cell.angle_alpha   90.00
_cell.angle_beta   90.00
_cell.angle_gamma   90.00
#
_symmetry.space_group_name_H-M   'P 1'
#
loop_
_entity.id
_entity.type
_entity.pdbx_description
1 polymer ?
#
loop_
_entity_poly.entity_id
_entity_poly.type
_entity_poly.pdbx_seq_one_letter_code
_entity_poly.pdbx_strand_id
1 'polypeptide(L)'
;MNPAIVANNRATQAKRLRVLSLLLVLLTGAVMYWVSRNTDASLGNERFATGYALATLCALLALLPLRKKMVRSNFGSVALWQATHQYLGCVCLLVYGMHAGFFVNGWIEMWLAITFWFIIATGFLSWYVNRTGPKMIRAAGVHVLREDLPQKKRELAEQAYRIALSAAGRNESAVLADFYRIQLTAFFNRPRSLRFRVFPSASQCRSLTAGLAGLDRYLGHDGKAMRDELTQLVDSKDRVDFQHAIQVRVRVVAALHSILLSSFVLLCIAHVYLAFRYSSHW
;
A
#
# COMPACT_ATOMS: atom_id res chain seq x y z
N MET A 1 -1.85 -34.22 9.80
CA MET A 1 -0.66 -33.39 10.09
C MET A 1 -1.13 -32.15 10.84
N ASN A 2 -0.61 -31.86 12.03
CA ASN A 2 -1.14 -30.81 12.93
C ASN A 2 -0.93 -29.41 12.30
N PRO A 3 -1.99 -28.63 12.05
CA PRO A 3 -1.90 -27.32 11.38
C PRO A 3 -1.00 -26.31 12.13
N ALA A 4 -0.89 -26.45 13.45
CA ALA A 4 -0.02 -25.61 14.28
C ALA A 4 1.48 -25.85 13.98
N ILE A 5 1.89 -27.10 13.74
CA ILE A 5 3.28 -27.45 13.40
C ILE A 5 3.65 -26.89 12.01
N VAL A 6 2.73 -26.97 11.04
CA VAL A 6 2.94 -26.44 9.69
C VAL A 6 3.05 -24.91 9.71
N ALA A 7 2.24 -24.23 10.53
CA ALA A 7 2.28 -22.78 10.69
C ALA A 7 3.59 -22.31 11.35
N ASN A 8 4.06 -23.03 12.37
CA ASN A 8 5.32 -22.72 13.08
C ASN A 8 6.53 -22.92 12.16
N ASN A 9 6.57 -24.00 11.37
CA ASN A 9 7.64 -24.24 10.41
C ASN A 9 7.71 -23.17 9.33
N ARG A 10 6.55 -22.71 8.81
CA ARG A 10 6.50 -21.60 7.84
C ARG A 10 6.98 -20.27 8.44
N ALA A 11 6.64 -19.99 9.71
CA ALA A 11 7.10 -18.77 10.40
C ALA A 11 8.61 -18.80 10.62
N THR A 12 9.16 -19.96 10.99
CA THR A 12 10.61 -20.16 11.22
C THR A 12 11.38 -20.06 9.90
N GLN A 13 10.90 -20.65 8.83
CA GLN A 13 11.48 -20.50 7.48
C GLN A 13 11.47 -19.05 7.02
N ALA A 14 10.38 -18.34 7.23
CA ALA A 14 10.29 -16.91 6.87
C ALA A 14 11.27 -16.02 7.68
N LYS A 15 11.52 -16.36 8.96
CA LYS A 15 12.55 -15.68 9.76
C LYS A 15 13.96 -15.96 9.24
N ARG A 16 14.29 -17.23 8.94
CA ARG A 16 15.59 -17.62 8.39
C ARG A 16 15.87 -16.93 7.06
N LEU A 17 14.91 -16.90 6.16
CA LEU A 17 15.04 -16.21 4.86
C LEU A 17 15.28 -14.71 5.02
N ARG A 18 14.65 -14.04 6.00
CA ARG A 18 14.91 -12.62 6.29
C ARG A 18 16.31 -12.37 6.83
N VAL A 19 16.76 -13.19 7.78
CA VAL A 19 18.13 -13.07 8.30
C VAL A 19 19.13 -13.30 7.18
N LEU A 20 18.92 -14.33 6.35
CA LEU A 20 19.78 -14.62 5.20
C LEU A 20 19.81 -13.45 4.21
N SER A 21 18.67 -12.83 3.92
CA SER A 21 18.59 -11.68 3.02
C SER A 21 19.31 -10.46 3.59
N LEU A 22 19.21 -10.19 4.89
CA LEU A 22 19.94 -9.12 5.56
C LEU A 22 21.46 -9.36 5.54
N LEU A 23 21.89 -10.58 5.84
CA LEU A 23 23.31 -10.94 5.77
C LEU A 23 23.87 -10.79 4.35
N LEU A 24 23.08 -11.16 3.34
CA LEU A 24 23.46 -11.03 1.94
C LEU A 24 23.53 -9.55 1.52
N VAL A 25 22.63 -8.67 2.02
CA VAL A 25 22.74 -7.20 1.80
C VAL A 25 24.02 -6.65 2.41
N LEU A 26 24.31 -7.00 3.66
CA LEU A 26 25.51 -6.54 4.35
C LEU A 26 26.78 -7.05 3.67
N LEU A 27 26.79 -8.32 3.26
CA LEU A 27 27.91 -8.92 2.53
C LEU A 27 28.13 -8.23 1.17
N THR A 28 27.05 -8.01 0.41
CA THR A 28 27.14 -7.31 -0.88
C THR A 28 27.62 -5.88 -0.70
N GLY A 29 27.13 -5.18 0.33
CA GLY A 29 27.63 -3.84 0.69
C GLY A 29 29.09 -3.83 1.08
N ALA A 30 29.53 -4.79 1.89
CA ALA A 30 30.93 -4.94 2.30
C ALA A 30 31.85 -5.26 1.11
N VAL A 31 31.43 -6.18 0.24
CA VAL A 31 32.17 -6.52 -0.99
C VAL A 31 32.27 -5.30 -1.93
N MET A 32 31.18 -4.59 -2.14
CA MET A 32 31.17 -3.38 -2.96
C MET A 32 32.07 -2.28 -2.36
N TYR A 33 32.02 -2.08 -1.04
CA TYR A 33 32.90 -1.14 -0.34
C TYR A 33 34.38 -1.54 -0.47
N TRP A 34 34.68 -2.85 -0.31
CA TRP A 34 36.04 -3.36 -0.46
C TRP A 34 36.57 -3.23 -1.91
N VAL A 35 35.72 -3.54 -2.90
CA VAL A 35 36.03 -3.36 -4.32
C VAL A 35 36.31 -1.87 -4.62
N SER A 36 35.46 -0.98 -4.16
CA SER A 36 35.62 0.47 -4.36
C SER A 36 36.95 0.97 -3.79
N ARG A 37 37.28 0.57 -2.56
CA ARG A 37 38.56 0.95 -1.93
C ARG A 37 39.80 0.41 -2.64
N ASN A 38 39.70 -0.78 -3.25
CA ASN A 38 40.83 -1.39 -3.95
C ASN A 38 40.94 -0.96 -5.42
N THR A 39 39.85 -0.50 -6.04
CA THR A 39 39.86 0.05 -7.41
C THR A 39 40.39 1.46 -7.48
N ASP A 40 40.42 2.22 -6.38
CA ASP A 40 41.03 3.53 -6.29
C ASP A 40 42.54 3.54 -6.67
N ALA A 41 43.20 2.41 -6.42
CA ALA A 41 44.62 2.29 -6.68
C ALA A 41 44.99 1.92 -8.13
N SER A 42 44.01 1.43 -8.94
CA SER A 42 44.37 0.83 -10.25
C SER A 42 43.56 1.33 -11.46
N LEU A 43 42.39 1.93 -11.32
CA LEU A 43 41.51 2.27 -12.44
C LEU A 43 40.73 3.60 -12.25
N GLY A 44 41.40 4.66 -11.93
CA GLY A 44 41.10 6.09 -12.16
C GLY A 44 39.68 6.65 -12.08
N ASN A 45 38.60 5.89 -11.86
CA ASN A 45 37.28 6.48 -11.82
C ASN A 45 36.23 5.64 -11.06
N GLU A 46 36.30 5.67 -9.70
CA GLU A 46 35.32 5.05 -8.80
C GLU A 46 33.87 5.41 -9.14
N ARG A 47 33.65 6.67 -9.56
CA ARG A 47 32.29 7.15 -9.86
C ARG A 47 31.66 6.43 -11.05
N PHE A 48 32.43 6.06 -12.05
CA PHE A 48 31.92 5.28 -13.19
C PHE A 48 31.58 3.84 -12.77
N ALA A 49 32.45 3.19 -12.01
CA ALA A 49 32.21 1.81 -11.55
C ALA A 49 30.95 1.71 -10.68
N THR A 50 30.80 2.60 -9.70
CA THR A 50 29.60 2.67 -8.85
C THR A 50 28.35 3.09 -9.64
N GLY A 51 28.50 3.96 -10.64
CA GLY A 51 27.43 4.36 -11.56
C GLY A 51 26.90 3.19 -12.40
N TYR A 52 27.79 2.38 -12.98
CA TYR A 52 27.39 1.16 -13.71
C TYR A 52 26.71 0.14 -12.82
N ALA A 53 27.23 -0.06 -11.60
CA ALA A 53 26.60 -0.95 -10.62
C ALA A 53 25.19 -0.47 -10.27
N LEU A 54 25.01 0.83 -10.03
CA LEU A 54 23.73 1.45 -9.73
C LEU A 54 22.75 1.33 -10.91
N ALA A 55 23.19 1.61 -12.13
CA ALA A 55 22.39 1.49 -13.34
C ALA A 55 21.90 0.04 -13.55
N THR A 56 22.79 -0.93 -13.34
CA THR A 56 22.45 -2.37 -13.43
C THR A 56 21.40 -2.76 -12.38
N LEU A 57 21.57 -2.32 -11.12
CA LEU A 57 20.59 -2.56 -10.06
C LEU A 57 19.24 -1.93 -10.37
N CYS A 58 19.22 -0.70 -10.87
CA CYS A 58 17.98 -0.02 -11.28
C CYS A 58 17.27 -0.76 -12.43
N ALA A 59 18.03 -1.25 -13.42
CA ALA A 59 17.48 -2.07 -14.50
C ALA A 59 16.86 -3.38 -13.98
N LEU A 60 17.54 -4.07 -13.06
CA LEU A 60 17.01 -5.29 -12.43
C LEU A 60 15.74 -5.00 -11.60
N LEU A 61 15.72 -3.88 -10.87
CA LEU A 61 14.54 -3.44 -10.12
C LEU A 61 13.34 -3.14 -11.03
N ALA A 62 13.57 -2.64 -12.24
CA ALA A 62 12.54 -2.38 -13.24
C ALA A 62 11.91 -3.65 -13.84
N LEU A 63 12.49 -4.85 -13.65
CA LEU A 63 11.95 -6.11 -14.15
C LEU A 63 10.71 -6.59 -13.38
N LEU A 64 10.49 -6.16 -12.13
CA LEU A 64 9.34 -6.61 -11.34
C LEU A 64 7.98 -6.25 -11.96
N PRO A 65 7.72 -5.03 -12.46
CA PRO A 65 6.50 -4.71 -13.19
C PRO A 65 6.28 -5.57 -14.44
N LEU A 66 7.36 -5.89 -15.16
CA LEU A 66 7.33 -6.75 -16.34
C LEU A 66 6.90 -8.18 -15.95
N ARG A 67 7.46 -8.73 -14.88
CA ARG A 67 7.05 -10.02 -14.33
C ARG A 67 5.56 -10.09 -13.98
N LYS A 68 5.00 -9.01 -13.41
CA LYS A 68 3.56 -8.93 -13.09
C LYS A 68 2.66 -8.99 -14.32
N LYS A 69 3.13 -8.50 -15.47
CA LYS A 69 2.42 -8.61 -16.75
C LYS A 69 2.50 -10.02 -17.35
N MET A 70 3.56 -10.76 -17.05
CA MET A 70 3.79 -12.13 -17.56
C MET A 70 3.14 -13.19 -16.67
N VAL A 71 1.81 -13.15 -16.52
CA VAL A 71 1.03 -14.02 -15.60
C VAL A 71 1.22 -15.52 -15.91
N ARG A 72 1.46 -15.89 -17.17
CA ARG A 72 1.57 -17.28 -17.63
C ARG A 72 2.98 -17.89 -17.55
N SER A 73 3.99 -17.11 -17.17
CA SER A 73 5.37 -17.63 -17.16
C SER A 73 5.72 -18.36 -15.85
N ASN A 74 6.38 -19.50 -15.94
CA ASN A 74 6.84 -20.32 -14.80
C ASN A 74 8.08 -19.74 -14.06
N PHE A 75 8.39 -18.45 -14.21
CA PHE A 75 9.55 -17.80 -13.58
C PHE A 75 9.35 -17.51 -12.09
N GLY A 76 9.15 -18.54 -11.28
CA GLY A 76 9.07 -18.44 -9.83
C GLY A 76 7.80 -17.75 -9.29
N SER A 77 7.62 -17.77 -7.99
CA SER A 77 6.47 -17.14 -7.33
C SER A 77 6.58 -15.61 -7.31
N VAL A 78 5.44 -14.93 -7.40
CA VAL A 78 5.37 -13.45 -7.25
C VAL A 78 5.96 -12.99 -5.90
N ALA A 79 5.81 -13.81 -4.85
CA ALA A 79 6.36 -13.52 -3.53
C ALA A 79 7.90 -13.51 -3.54
N LEU A 80 8.52 -14.44 -4.27
CA LEU A 80 9.98 -14.47 -4.43
C LEU A 80 10.47 -13.23 -5.15
N TRP A 81 9.85 -12.86 -6.27
CA TRP A 81 10.19 -11.66 -7.04
C TRP A 81 10.04 -10.38 -6.21
N GLN A 82 9.01 -10.32 -5.38
CA GLN A 82 8.79 -9.18 -4.49
C GLN A 82 9.86 -9.12 -3.38
N ALA A 83 10.27 -10.25 -2.82
CA ALA A 83 11.36 -10.31 -1.85
C ALA A 83 12.69 -9.91 -2.47
N THR A 84 13.00 -10.41 -3.69
CA THR A 84 14.21 -10.05 -4.44
C THR A 84 14.23 -8.55 -4.76
N HIS A 85 13.11 -7.97 -5.18
CA HIS A 85 13.01 -6.53 -5.42
C HIS A 85 13.29 -5.71 -4.15
N GLN A 86 12.76 -6.10 -3.00
CA GLN A 86 13.02 -5.42 -1.73
C GLN A 86 14.51 -5.52 -1.35
N TYR A 87 15.11 -6.69 -1.53
CA TYR A 87 16.53 -6.92 -1.29
C TYR A 87 17.40 -6.04 -2.18
N LEU A 88 17.18 -6.07 -3.50
CA LEU A 88 17.91 -5.25 -4.46
C LEU A 88 17.70 -3.75 -4.20
N GLY A 89 16.54 -3.34 -3.74
CA GLY A 89 16.26 -1.95 -3.33
C GLY A 89 17.14 -1.50 -2.15
N CYS A 90 17.35 -2.38 -1.16
CA CYS A 90 18.27 -2.09 -0.06
C CYS A 90 19.74 -2.00 -0.53
N VAL A 91 20.17 -2.89 -1.42
CA VAL A 91 21.51 -2.84 -2.02
C VAL A 91 21.68 -1.56 -2.86
N CYS A 92 20.66 -1.20 -3.63
CA CYS A 92 20.64 0.02 -4.44
C CYS A 92 20.82 1.28 -3.56
N LEU A 93 20.20 1.31 -2.38
CA LEU A 93 20.38 2.42 -1.43
C LEU A 93 21.83 2.54 -0.94
N LEU A 94 22.50 1.43 -0.66
CA LEU A 94 23.90 1.42 -0.24
C LEU A 94 24.83 1.90 -1.38
N VAL A 95 24.64 1.36 -2.60
CA VAL A 95 25.43 1.74 -3.77
C VAL A 95 25.18 3.21 -4.15
N TYR A 96 23.95 3.70 -3.98
CA TYR A 96 23.66 5.12 -4.18
C TYR A 96 24.47 6.02 -3.24
N GLY A 97 24.56 5.67 -1.95
CA GLY A 97 25.39 6.41 -0.99
C GLY A 97 26.87 6.46 -1.37
N MET A 98 27.39 5.39 -1.98
CA MET A 98 28.78 5.35 -2.49
C MET A 98 28.94 6.18 -3.77
N HIS A 99 27.95 6.18 -4.67
CA HIS A 99 28.00 6.88 -5.95
C HIS A 99 27.79 8.39 -5.82
N ALA A 100 26.74 8.81 -5.14
CA ALA A 100 26.33 10.21 -5.02
C ALA A 100 27.06 10.96 -3.90
N GLY A 101 27.54 10.24 -2.86
CA GLY A 101 28.10 10.87 -1.66
C GLY A 101 27.05 11.71 -0.92
N PHE A 102 27.52 12.69 -0.14
CA PHE A 102 26.64 13.59 0.62
C PHE A 102 26.30 14.90 -0.11
N PHE A 103 27.03 15.23 -1.18
CA PHE A 103 26.89 16.50 -1.90
C PHE A 103 26.55 16.27 -3.36
N VAL A 104 25.44 16.84 -3.77
CA VAL A 104 24.94 16.83 -5.14
C VAL A 104 25.17 18.20 -5.74
N ASN A 105 26.02 18.29 -6.78
CA ASN A 105 26.51 19.58 -7.30
C ASN A 105 25.81 20.04 -8.60
N GLY A 106 24.97 19.20 -9.21
CA GLY A 106 24.27 19.52 -10.44
C GLY A 106 22.76 19.56 -10.26
N TRP A 107 22.08 20.31 -11.10
CA TRP A 107 20.64 20.40 -11.02
C TRP A 107 19.95 19.07 -11.45
N ILE A 108 20.51 18.35 -12.41
CA ILE A 108 20.01 17.02 -12.81
C ILE A 108 20.24 16.00 -11.69
N GLU A 109 21.43 16.01 -11.10
CA GLU A 109 21.79 15.17 -9.96
C GLU A 109 20.89 15.45 -8.75
N MET A 110 20.54 16.71 -8.52
CA MET A 110 19.59 17.08 -7.46
C MET A 110 18.20 16.46 -7.70
N TRP A 111 17.66 16.55 -8.93
CA TRP A 111 16.38 15.93 -9.25
C TRP A 111 16.44 14.40 -9.21
N LEU A 112 17.54 13.80 -9.62
CA LEU A 112 17.79 12.36 -9.44
C LEU A 112 17.78 11.98 -7.96
N ALA A 113 18.48 12.72 -7.11
CA ALA A 113 18.51 12.48 -5.67
C ALA A 113 17.12 12.58 -5.06
N ILE A 114 16.38 13.65 -5.36
CA ILE A 114 15.00 13.86 -4.86
C ILE A 114 14.08 12.71 -5.29
N THR A 115 14.07 12.38 -6.58
CA THR A 115 13.21 11.29 -7.09
C THR A 115 13.63 9.93 -6.54
N PHE A 116 14.92 9.66 -6.38
CA PHE A 116 15.43 8.45 -5.76
C PHE A 116 14.91 8.27 -4.32
N TRP A 117 15.03 9.31 -3.49
CA TRP A 117 14.54 9.26 -2.11
C TRP A 117 13.02 9.08 -2.03
N PHE A 118 12.26 9.72 -2.91
CA PHE A 118 10.81 9.51 -3.00
C PHE A 118 10.46 8.08 -3.46
N ILE A 119 11.23 7.49 -4.37
CA ILE A 119 11.04 6.08 -4.78
C ILE A 119 11.29 5.16 -3.60
N ILE A 120 12.36 5.36 -2.84
CA ILE A 120 12.67 4.57 -1.64
C ILE A 120 11.54 4.71 -0.61
N ALA A 121 11.11 5.93 -0.30
CA ALA A 121 10.02 6.18 0.65
C ALA A 121 8.71 5.51 0.22
N THR A 122 8.31 5.65 -1.05
CA THR A 122 7.10 5.01 -1.59
C THR A 122 7.24 3.49 -1.69
N GLY A 123 8.44 2.97 -1.90
CA GLY A 123 8.75 1.54 -1.84
C GLY A 123 8.52 0.94 -0.45
N PHE A 124 9.04 1.57 0.59
CA PHE A 124 8.80 1.20 1.99
C PHE A 124 7.32 1.31 2.36
N LEU A 125 6.66 2.40 1.96
CA LEU A 125 5.23 2.58 2.19
C LEU A 125 4.41 1.48 1.50
N SER A 126 4.75 1.14 0.26
CA SER A 126 4.12 0.05 -0.50
C SER A 126 4.30 -1.29 0.21
N TRP A 127 5.51 -1.59 0.68
CA TRP A 127 5.80 -2.78 1.48
C TRP A 127 4.93 -2.84 2.75
N TYR A 128 4.88 -1.75 3.50
CA TYR A 128 4.09 -1.67 4.73
C TYR A 128 2.60 -1.89 4.48
N VAL A 129 2.02 -1.18 3.51
CA VAL A 129 0.58 -1.27 3.19
C VAL A 129 0.21 -2.66 2.64
N ASN A 130 1.05 -3.24 1.78
CA ASN A 130 0.84 -4.60 1.26
C ASN A 130 0.96 -5.68 2.35
N ARG A 131 1.76 -5.45 3.39
CA ARG A 131 1.94 -6.40 4.50
C ARG A 131 0.82 -6.29 5.53
N THR A 132 0.37 -5.08 5.85
CA THR A 132 -0.62 -4.81 6.90
C THR A 132 -2.05 -4.85 6.38
N GLY A 133 -2.29 -4.37 5.16
CA GLY A 133 -3.62 -4.26 4.56
C GLY A 133 -4.43 -5.56 4.59
N PRO A 134 -3.92 -6.71 4.08
CA PRO A 134 -4.66 -7.97 4.12
C PRO A 134 -4.98 -8.45 5.52
N LYS A 135 -4.11 -8.15 6.50
CA LYS A 135 -4.37 -8.50 7.92
C LYS A 135 -5.51 -7.67 8.49
N MET A 136 -5.53 -6.38 8.19
CA MET A 136 -6.59 -5.45 8.63
C MET A 136 -7.94 -5.81 8.01
N ILE A 137 -7.98 -6.18 6.72
CA ILE A 137 -9.20 -6.61 6.03
C ILE A 137 -9.73 -7.90 6.66
N ARG A 138 -8.87 -8.89 6.92
CA ARG A 138 -9.26 -10.14 7.59
C ARG A 138 -9.79 -9.90 9.00
N ALA A 139 -9.16 -9.02 9.77
CA ALA A 139 -9.60 -8.66 11.11
C ALA A 139 -10.97 -7.96 11.10
N ALA A 140 -11.30 -7.22 10.05
CA ALA A 140 -12.61 -6.61 9.87
C ALA A 140 -13.72 -7.62 9.49
N GLY A 141 -13.37 -8.89 9.18
CA GLY A 141 -14.33 -9.95 8.91
C GLY A 141 -15.13 -9.80 7.61
N VAL A 142 -14.66 -8.99 6.68
CA VAL A 142 -15.31 -8.76 5.39
C VAL A 142 -14.46 -9.29 4.25
N HIS A 143 -15.04 -10.18 3.46
CA HIS A 143 -14.40 -10.76 2.27
C HIS A 143 -15.28 -10.51 1.04
N VAL A 144 -15.37 -9.25 0.62
CA VAL A 144 -16.05 -8.87 -0.63
C VAL A 144 -15.02 -8.78 -1.73
N LEU A 145 -15.27 -9.41 -2.88
CA LEU A 145 -14.44 -9.22 -4.05
C LEU A 145 -14.47 -7.74 -4.45
N ARG A 146 -13.34 -7.26 -4.96
CA ARG A 146 -13.20 -5.83 -5.30
C ARG A 146 -14.25 -5.37 -6.32
N GLU A 147 -14.58 -6.24 -7.25
CA GLU A 147 -15.53 -5.99 -8.34
C GLU A 147 -16.95 -5.84 -7.79
N ASP A 148 -17.27 -6.55 -6.72
CA ASP A 148 -18.59 -6.56 -6.08
C ASP A 148 -18.79 -5.43 -5.06
N LEU A 149 -17.72 -4.70 -4.68
CA LEU A 149 -17.81 -3.62 -3.68
C LEU A 149 -18.84 -2.54 -4.02
N PRO A 150 -18.97 -2.05 -5.28
CA PRO A 150 -19.99 -1.06 -5.61
C PRO A 150 -21.41 -1.61 -5.49
N GLN A 151 -21.62 -2.85 -5.91
CA GLN A 151 -22.91 -3.53 -5.79
C GLN A 151 -23.26 -3.74 -4.33
N LYS A 152 -22.33 -4.25 -3.51
CA LYS A 152 -22.55 -4.47 -2.08
C LYS A 152 -22.95 -3.20 -1.33
N LYS A 153 -22.34 -2.07 -1.69
CA LYS A 153 -22.71 -0.76 -1.12
C LYS A 153 -24.12 -0.35 -1.48
N ARG A 154 -24.56 -0.58 -2.73
CA ARG A 154 -25.92 -0.31 -3.17
C ARG A 154 -26.94 -1.19 -2.42
N GLU A 155 -26.66 -2.49 -2.33
CA GLU A 155 -27.52 -3.44 -1.60
C GLU A 155 -27.72 -3.00 -0.14
N LEU A 156 -26.66 -2.60 0.56
CA LEU A 156 -26.75 -2.13 1.94
C LEU A 156 -27.54 -0.82 2.04
N ALA A 157 -27.38 0.10 1.08
CA ALA A 157 -28.14 1.34 1.05
C ALA A 157 -29.64 1.09 0.80
N GLU A 158 -29.97 0.17 -0.13
CA GLU A 158 -31.36 -0.21 -0.42
C GLU A 158 -32.03 -0.92 0.74
N GLN A 159 -31.31 -1.81 1.44
CA GLN A 159 -31.84 -2.49 2.64
C GLN A 159 -32.12 -1.46 3.74
N ALA A 160 -31.20 -0.54 4.01
CA ALA A 160 -31.40 0.50 5.01
C ALA A 160 -32.55 1.44 4.65
N TYR A 161 -32.71 1.77 3.37
CA TYR A 161 -33.86 2.57 2.90
C TYR A 161 -35.19 1.85 3.08
N ARG A 162 -35.27 0.55 2.77
CA ARG A 162 -36.51 -0.26 2.98
C ARG A 162 -36.90 -0.30 4.43
N ILE A 163 -35.97 -0.47 5.36
CA ILE A 163 -36.29 -0.44 6.79
C ILE A 163 -36.79 0.93 7.20
N ALA A 164 -36.16 2.00 6.75
CA ALA A 164 -36.59 3.36 7.05
C ALA A 164 -38.01 3.65 6.51
N LEU A 165 -38.34 3.14 5.31
CA LEU A 165 -39.65 3.29 4.71
C LEU A 165 -40.72 2.52 5.52
N SER A 166 -40.40 1.30 5.96
CA SER A 166 -41.33 0.51 6.82
C SER A 166 -41.52 1.15 8.20
N ALA A 167 -40.50 1.81 8.74
CA ALA A 167 -40.55 2.56 9.98
C ALA A 167 -41.44 3.81 9.87
N ALA A 168 -41.40 4.50 8.73
CA ALA A 168 -42.22 5.69 8.47
C ALA A 168 -43.72 5.40 8.44
N GLY A 169 -44.14 4.18 8.07
CA GLY A 169 -45.53 3.77 8.06
C GLY A 169 -46.12 3.39 9.45
N ARG A 170 -45.31 3.48 10.53
CA ARG A 170 -45.70 3.09 11.90
C ARG A 170 -45.42 4.22 12.85
N ASN A 171 -46.44 4.73 13.55
CA ASN A 171 -46.30 5.86 14.48
C ASN A 171 -45.23 5.65 15.56
N GLU A 172 -45.07 4.44 16.09
CA GLU A 172 -44.09 4.09 17.12
C GLU A 172 -42.64 4.03 16.62
N SER A 173 -42.41 4.10 15.32
CA SER A 173 -41.10 3.97 14.69
C SER A 173 -40.73 5.18 13.82
N ALA A 174 -41.57 6.20 13.72
CA ALA A 174 -41.38 7.38 12.86
C ALA A 174 -40.06 8.13 13.15
N VAL A 175 -39.63 8.15 14.42
CA VAL A 175 -38.38 8.74 14.83
C VAL A 175 -37.17 8.08 14.16
N LEU A 176 -37.28 6.76 13.87
CA LEU A 176 -36.20 6.03 13.18
C LEU A 176 -36.08 6.43 11.70
N ALA A 177 -37.24 6.67 11.05
CA ALA A 177 -37.25 7.18 9.67
C ALA A 177 -36.67 8.60 9.57
N ASP A 178 -36.95 9.46 10.53
CA ASP A 178 -36.35 10.79 10.60
C ASP A 178 -34.84 10.73 10.83
N PHE A 179 -34.39 9.88 11.72
CA PHE A 179 -32.95 9.67 11.94
C PHE A 179 -32.26 9.16 10.65
N TYR A 180 -32.89 8.22 9.94
CA TYR A 180 -32.38 7.78 8.65
C TYR A 180 -32.27 8.93 7.66
N ARG A 181 -33.33 9.72 7.51
CA ARG A 181 -33.37 10.84 6.58
C ARG A 181 -32.28 11.88 6.87
N ILE A 182 -32.06 12.23 8.13
CA ILE A 182 -31.15 13.31 8.53
C ILE A 182 -29.70 12.84 8.56
N GLN A 183 -29.42 11.64 9.09
CA GLN A 183 -28.05 11.19 9.38
C GLN A 183 -27.59 10.02 8.51
N LEU A 184 -28.43 9.01 8.29
CA LEU A 184 -28.01 7.79 7.60
C LEU A 184 -28.02 7.91 6.08
N THR A 185 -28.90 8.74 5.49
CA THR A 185 -28.95 8.92 4.03
C THR A 185 -27.61 9.36 3.45
N ALA A 186 -26.95 10.35 4.09
CA ALA A 186 -25.65 10.81 3.66
C ALA A 186 -24.57 9.74 3.86
N PHE A 187 -24.65 8.96 4.93
CA PHE A 187 -23.71 7.88 5.23
C PHE A 187 -23.79 6.74 4.20
N PHE A 188 -25.00 6.32 3.80
CA PHE A 188 -25.19 5.22 2.85
C PHE A 188 -24.94 5.64 1.40
N ASN A 189 -25.38 6.82 0.97
CA ASN A 189 -25.40 7.22 -0.43
C ASN A 189 -24.16 8.02 -0.87
N ARG A 190 -23.45 8.69 0.07
CA ARG A 190 -22.28 9.48 -0.28
C ARG A 190 -20.97 8.66 -0.16
N PRO A 191 -19.99 8.90 -1.03
CA PRO A 191 -18.67 8.32 -0.86
C PRO A 191 -18.00 8.88 0.39
N ARG A 192 -17.23 8.06 1.10
CA ARG A 192 -16.43 8.49 2.24
C ARG A 192 -15.42 9.57 1.85
N SER A 193 -15.16 10.48 2.78
CA SER A 193 -14.19 11.58 2.60
C SER A 193 -12.79 11.07 2.21
N LEU A 194 -12.01 11.92 1.56
CA LEU A 194 -10.60 11.63 1.25
C LEU A 194 -9.79 11.33 2.52
N ARG A 195 -10.07 12.06 3.61
CA ARG A 195 -9.43 11.81 4.91
C ARG A 195 -9.67 10.38 5.39
N PHE A 196 -10.88 9.85 5.27
CA PHE A 196 -11.18 8.46 5.63
C PHE A 196 -10.45 7.46 4.72
N ARG A 197 -10.28 7.77 3.44
CA ARG A 197 -9.52 6.90 2.52
C ARG A 197 -8.04 6.81 2.89
N VAL A 198 -7.48 7.88 3.43
CA VAL A 198 -6.08 7.94 3.88
C VAL A 198 -5.95 7.42 5.32
N PHE A 199 -6.83 7.82 6.23
CA PHE A 199 -6.84 7.45 7.65
C PHE A 199 -8.22 6.96 8.06
N PRO A 200 -8.57 5.67 7.79
CA PRO A 200 -9.88 5.15 8.19
C PRO A 200 -10.00 5.13 9.71
N SER A 201 -11.10 5.69 10.18
CA SER A 201 -11.46 5.70 11.59
C SER A 201 -12.92 5.30 11.75
N ALA A 202 -13.22 4.58 12.81
CA ALA A 202 -14.59 4.16 13.15
C ALA A 202 -15.41 5.25 13.88
N SER A 203 -14.92 6.50 13.94
CA SER A 203 -15.56 7.56 14.72
C SER A 203 -16.98 7.86 14.24
N GLN A 204 -17.18 7.96 12.93
CA GLN A 204 -18.51 8.21 12.34
C GLN A 204 -19.46 7.03 12.56
N CYS A 205 -18.98 5.79 12.40
CA CYS A 205 -19.77 4.59 12.67
C CYS A 205 -20.22 4.59 14.14
N ARG A 206 -19.31 4.78 15.08
CA ARG A 206 -19.62 4.86 16.52
C ARG A 206 -20.60 5.98 16.86
N SER A 207 -20.48 7.15 16.26
CA SER A 207 -21.43 8.24 16.46
C SER A 207 -22.84 7.88 15.97
N LEU A 208 -22.96 7.23 14.80
CA LEU A 208 -24.23 6.82 14.24
C LEU A 208 -24.88 5.69 15.06
N THR A 209 -24.11 4.68 15.46
CA THR A 209 -24.62 3.58 16.30
C THR A 209 -25.01 4.07 17.70
N ALA A 210 -24.27 5.01 18.29
CA ALA A 210 -24.66 5.64 19.54
C ALA A 210 -25.95 6.49 19.39
N GLY A 211 -26.10 7.20 18.26
CA GLY A 211 -27.34 7.92 17.95
C GLY A 211 -28.54 6.98 17.83
N LEU A 212 -28.39 5.84 17.13
CA LEU A 212 -29.42 4.81 17.02
C LEU A 212 -29.80 4.23 18.40
N ALA A 213 -28.80 3.92 19.23
CA ALA A 213 -29.05 3.45 20.60
C ALA A 213 -29.77 4.47 21.47
N GLY A 214 -29.53 5.76 21.26
CA GLY A 214 -30.24 6.84 21.96
C GLY A 214 -31.75 6.93 21.68
N LEU A 215 -32.19 6.31 20.57
CA LEU A 215 -33.61 6.27 20.21
C LEU A 215 -34.45 5.20 20.98
N ASP A 216 -33.78 4.31 21.71
CA ASP A 216 -34.41 3.15 22.39
C ASP A 216 -35.64 3.50 23.23
N ARG A 217 -35.62 4.65 23.92
CA ARG A 217 -36.69 5.12 24.78
C ARG A 217 -37.92 5.58 24.03
N TYR A 218 -37.83 5.80 22.73
CA TYR A 218 -38.92 6.26 21.87
C TYR A 218 -39.47 5.16 20.99
N LEU A 219 -38.87 3.94 21.01
CA LEU A 219 -39.23 2.82 20.12
C LEU A 219 -40.00 1.74 20.87
N GLY A 220 -41.10 1.29 20.27
CA GLY A 220 -41.81 0.07 20.66
C GLY A 220 -40.98 -1.19 20.32
N HIS A 221 -41.52 -2.38 20.61
CA HIS A 221 -40.81 -3.65 20.41
C HIS A 221 -40.33 -3.85 18.95
N ASP A 222 -41.23 -3.62 17.99
CA ASP A 222 -40.91 -3.74 16.55
C ASP A 222 -39.89 -2.68 16.11
N GLY A 223 -39.98 -1.46 16.65
CA GLY A 223 -39.04 -0.39 16.37
C GLY A 223 -37.62 -0.70 16.83
N LYS A 224 -37.45 -1.39 17.96
CA LYS A 224 -36.15 -1.85 18.46
C LYS A 224 -35.53 -2.89 17.53
N ALA A 225 -36.29 -3.82 17.00
CA ALA A 225 -35.84 -4.79 16.01
C ALA A 225 -35.34 -4.10 14.74
N MET A 226 -36.06 -3.10 14.21
CA MET A 226 -35.64 -2.30 13.06
C MET A 226 -34.41 -1.48 13.34
N ARG A 227 -34.25 -0.90 14.54
CA ARG A 227 -33.07 -0.18 14.97
C ARG A 227 -31.84 -1.09 15.01
N ASP A 228 -31.97 -2.32 15.52
CA ASP A 228 -30.88 -3.30 15.58
C ASP A 228 -30.45 -3.71 14.16
N GLU A 229 -31.42 -3.93 13.26
CA GLU A 229 -31.11 -4.22 11.86
C GLU A 229 -30.38 -3.04 11.18
N LEU A 230 -30.82 -1.79 11.38
CA LEU A 230 -30.12 -0.60 10.88
C LEU A 230 -28.71 -0.48 11.46
N THR A 231 -28.52 -0.80 12.74
CA THR A 231 -27.20 -0.80 13.38
C THR A 231 -26.27 -1.80 12.72
N GLN A 232 -26.74 -3.02 12.43
CA GLN A 232 -25.96 -4.04 11.71
C GLN A 232 -25.61 -3.60 10.29
N LEU A 233 -26.52 -2.89 9.59
CA LEU A 233 -26.25 -2.36 8.26
C LEU A 233 -25.22 -1.24 8.28
N VAL A 234 -25.26 -0.36 9.29
CA VAL A 234 -24.25 0.70 9.51
C VAL A 234 -22.87 0.07 9.72
N ASP A 235 -22.76 -0.93 10.58
CA ASP A 235 -21.50 -1.65 10.82
C ASP A 235 -21.01 -2.37 9.57
N SER A 236 -21.89 -3.02 8.84
CA SER A 236 -21.57 -3.72 7.60
C SER A 236 -21.04 -2.75 6.52
N LYS A 237 -21.70 -1.59 6.38
CA LYS A 237 -21.28 -0.53 5.47
C LYS A 237 -19.91 0.03 5.84
N ASP A 238 -19.65 0.28 7.13
CA ASP A 238 -18.37 0.79 7.60
C ASP A 238 -17.23 -0.19 7.32
N ARG A 239 -17.43 -1.49 7.53
CA ARG A 239 -16.45 -2.54 7.19
C ARG A 239 -16.17 -2.60 5.69
N VAL A 240 -17.20 -2.51 4.83
CA VAL A 240 -17.05 -2.49 3.36
C VAL A 240 -16.29 -1.23 2.92
N ASP A 241 -16.60 -0.06 3.51
CA ASP A 241 -15.87 1.19 3.23
C ASP A 241 -14.42 1.13 3.70
N PHE A 242 -14.17 0.51 4.85
CA PHE A 242 -12.82 0.28 5.38
C PHE A 242 -11.99 -0.61 4.42
N GLN A 243 -12.56 -1.73 3.96
CA GLN A 243 -11.92 -2.59 2.98
C GLN A 243 -11.59 -1.81 1.69
N HIS A 244 -12.55 -1.04 1.18
CA HIS A 244 -12.35 -0.19 0.00
C HIS A 244 -11.22 0.83 0.21
N ALA A 245 -11.17 1.50 1.36
CA ALA A 245 -10.13 2.47 1.69
C ALA A 245 -8.73 1.84 1.66
N ILE A 246 -8.55 0.63 2.24
CA ILE A 246 -7.27 -0.09 2.19
C ILE A 246 -6.88 -0.43 0.76
N GLN A 247 -7.82 -0.93 -0.06
CA GLN A 247 -7.55 -1.26 -1.45
C GLN A 247 -7.18 -0.02 -2.30
N VAL A 248 -7.82 1.13 -2.03
CA VAL A 248 -7.48 2.41 -2.68
C VAL A 248 -6.06 2.84 -2.30
N ARG A 249 -5.67 2.75 -1.02
CA ARG A 249 -4.30 3.07 -0.58
C ARG A 249 -3.25 2.25 -1.32
N VAL A 250 -3.42 0.93 -1.36
CA VAL A 250 -2.48 0.04 -2.07
C VAL A 250 -2.29 0.50 -3.52
N ARG A 251 -3.39 0.87 -4.20
CA ARG A 251 -3.33 1.33 -5.60
C ARG A 251 -2.66 2.69 -5.75
N VAL A 252 -3.03 3.64 -4.90
CA VAL A 252 -2.47 5.00 -4.97
C VAL A 252 -0.97 4.97 -4.73
N VAL A 253 -0.51 4.23 -3.72
CA VAL A 253 0.93 4.09 -3.42
C VAL A 253 1.66 3.39 -4.57
N ALA A 254 1.07 2.32 -5.14
CA ALA A 254 1.67 1.63 -6.28
C ALA A 254 1.73 2.51 -7.54
N ALA A 255 0.69 3.29 -7.82
CA ALA A 255 0.67 4.22 -8.95
C ALA A 255 1.70 5.34 -8.78
N LEU A 256 1.77 5.93 -7.58
CA LEU A 256 2.76 6.97 -7.26
C LEU A 256 4.19 6.44 -7.42
N HIS A 257 4.49 5.26 -6.88
CA HIS A 257 5.79 4.61 -7.05
C HIS A 257 6.12 4.36 -8.53
N SER A 258 5.14 3.95 -9.34
CA SER A 258 5.35 3.72 -10.78
C SER A 258 5.60 5.02 -11.56
N ILE A 259 4.90 6.11 -11.23
CA ILE A 259 5.11 7.42 -11.84
C ILE A 259 6.50 7.94 -11.51
N LEU A 260 6.89 7.88 -10.23
CA LEU A 260 8.23 8.28 -9.79
C LEU A 260 9.33 7.46 -10.47
N LEU A 261 9.13 6.14 -10.60
CA LEU A 261 10.07 5.27 -11.31
C LEU A 261 10.23 5.69 -12.78
N SER A 262 9.12 5.99 -13.48
CA SER A 262 9.18 6.43 -14.87
C SER A 262 9.94 7.75 -15.02
N SER A 263 9.70 8.72 -14.14
CA SER A 263 10.42 10.00 -14.10
C SER A 263 11.91 9.80 -13.80
N PHE A 264 12.23 8.92 -12.86
CA PHE A 264 13.61 8.59 -12.50
C PHE A 264 14.39 7.95 -13.66
N VAL A 265 13.76 7.03 -14.40
CA VAL A 265 14.39 6.40 -15.57
C VAL A 265 14.75 7.45 -16.63
N LEU A 266 13.85 8.40 -16.90
CA LEU A 266 14.13 9.49 -17.85
C LEU A 266 15.31 10.36 -17.38
N LEU A 267 15.33 10.70 -16.09
CA LEU A 267 16.45 11.46 -15.51
C LEU A 267 17.77 10.67 -15.53
N CYS A 268 17.72 9.36 -15.28
CA CYS A 268 18.92 8.50 -15.40
C CYS A 268 19.46 8.49 -16.83
N ILE A 269 18.61 8.37 -17.85
CA ILE A 269 19.04 8.41 -19.25
C ILE A 269 19.72 9.75 -19.55
N ALA A 270 19.14 10.87 -19.12
CA ALA A 270 19.73 12.19 -19.30
C ALA A 270 21.08 12.31 -18.56
N HIS A 271 21.16 11.84 -17.31
CA HIS A 271 22.38 11.87 -16.52
C HIS A 271 23.50 11.04 -17.16
N VAL A 272 23.21 9.81 -17.58
CA VAL A 272 24.16 8.93 -18.25
C VAL A 272 24.65 9.57 -19.55
N TYR A 273 23.75 10.12 -20.37
CA TYR A 273 24.13 10.82 -21.59
C TYR A 273 25.10 11.98 -21.32
N LEU A 274 24.80 12.83 -20.34
CA LEU A 274 25.68 13.95 -19.97
C LEU A 274 27.01 13.48 -19.40
N ALA A 275 27.00 12.46 -18.56
CA ALA A 275 28.23 11.87 -18.02
C ALA A 275 29.16 11.39 -19.13
N PHE A 276 28.64 10.70 -20.15
CA PHE A 276 29.44 10.28 -21.31
C PHE A 276 29.90 11.46 -22.19
N ARG A 277 29.00 12.43 -22.43
CA ARG A 277 29.30 13.56 -23.31
C ARG A 277 30.37 14.46 -22.77
N TYR A 278 30.44 14.61 -21.44
CA TYR A 278 31.39 15.53 -20.79
C TYR A 278 32.57 14.81 -20.11
N SER A 279 32.54 13.48 -20.00
CA SER A 279 33.66 12.71 -19.41
C SER A 279 34.96 12.76 -20.26
N SER A 280 34.85 13.09 -21.54
CA SER A 280 36.02 13.21 -22.44
C SER A 280 36.84 14.46 -22.20
N HIS A 281 36.49 15.31 -21.25
CA HIS A 281 37.16 16.56 -20.91
C HIS A 281 37.78 16.60 -19.51
N TRP A 282 37.83 15.44 -18.81
CA TRP A 282 38.49 15.33 -17.48
C TRP A 282 39.57 14.25 -17.46
#